data_c7cb581b6b5ea06dc7f2a719eb72020b
#
_entry.id   c7cb581b6b5ea06dc7f2a719eb72020b
#
_cell.length_a   1.000
_cell.length_b   1.000
_cell.length_c   1.000
_cell.angle_alpha   90.00
_cell.angle_beta   90.00
_cell.angle_gamma   90.00
#
_symmetry.space_group_name_H-M   'P 1'
#
loop_
_entity.id
_entity.type
_entity.pdbx_description
1 polymer ?
#
loop_
_entity_poly.entity_id
_entity_poly.type
_entity_poly.pdbx_seq_one_letter_code
_entity_poly.pdbx_strand_id
1 'polypeptide(L)'
;VEDKFGLSWQLILGEDNIKQKIIPSFLFVDKAYGKAEEAMKFYVSVFKNAKVESIYKYPDNEKAVMYGDFTLEEKLFAAMDGAGEHGFKFNEAISFVVNCDNQEEIDYYWNKLTSDGGAESMCGWLRDKFRVSWQIVPSIIPALLSDEEKAQKVMQAVLQMKKINIAELEKAY
;
A
#
# COMPACT_ATOMS: atom_id res chain seq x y z
N VAL A 1 5.64 0.41 20.64
CA VAL A 1 6.07 1.79 20.94
C VAL A 1 5.61 2.72 19.83
N GLU A 2 5.47 3.99 20.14
CA GLU A 2 5.17 5.05 19.18
C GLU A 2 6.34 6.01 19.12
N ASP A 3 6.69 6.47 17.94
CA ASP A 3 7.74 7.47 17.79
C ASP A 3 7.19 8.91 17.93
N LYS A 4 8.07 9.91 17.87
CA LYS A 4 7.69 11.32 18.02
C LYS A 4 6.80 11.87 16.88
N PHE A 5 6.62 11.12 15.80
CA PHE A 5 5.78 11.48 14.66
C PHE A 5 4.42 10.76 14.70
N GLY A 6 4.14 9.96 15.75
CA GLY A 6 2.91 9.18 15.87
C GLY A 6 2.91 7.86 15.09
N LEU A 7 4.06 7.42 14.56
CA LEU A 7 4.17 6.14 13.90
C LEU A 7 4.39 5.02 14.93
N SER A 8 3.58 3.99 14.84
CA SER A 8 3.69 2.82 15.71
C SER A 8 4.74 1.84 15.20
N TRP A 9 5.57 1.34 16.12
CA TRP A 9 6.61 0.37 15.87
C TRP A 9 6.42 -0.87 16.73
N GLN A 10 6.61 -2.05 16.16
CA GLN A 10 6.75 -3.30 16.85
C GLN A 10 8.21 -3.74 16.80
N LEU A 11 8.78 -4.05 17.98
CA LEU A 11 10.15 -4.52 18.10
C LEU A 11 10.12 -6.01 18.42
N ILE A 12 10.67 -6.82 17.54
CA ILE A 12 10.72 -8.27 17.67
C ILE A 12 12.20 -8.67 17.74
N LEU A 13 12.54 -9.48 18.74
CA LEU A 13 13.86 -10.11 18.77
C LEU A 13 13.92 -11.16 17.68
N GLY A 14 14.74 -10.91 16.66
CA GLY A 14 14.91 -11.82 15.54
C GLY A 14 16.06 -12.77 15.73
N GLU A 15 16.07 -13.83 14.94
CA GLU A 15 17.20 -14.75 14.79
C GLU A 15 18.27 -14.15 13.86
N ASP A 16 19.46 -14.75 13.83
CA ASP A 16 20.53 -14.38 12.89
C ASP A 16 20.07 -14.56 11.44
N ASN A 17 20.52 -13.65 10.53
CA ASN A 17 20.22 -13.67 9.08
C ASN A 17 18.86 -13.14 8.64
N ILE A 18 18.32 -12.11 9.33
CA ILE A 18 17.12 -11.41 8.88
C ILE A 18 17.37 -10.69 7.55
N LYS A 19 16.68 -11.11 6.49
CA LYS A 19 16.80 -10.53 5.14
C LYS A 19 16.17 -9.13 5.04
N GLN A 20 15.08 -8.87 5.76
CA GLN A 20 14.39 -7.57 5.78
C GLN A 20 14.19 -7.12 7.22
N LYS A 21 14.88 -6.05 7.60
CA LYS A 21 14.90 -5.55 8.99
C LYS A 21 13.66 -4.70 9.33
N ILE A 22 13.13 -3.98 8.36
CA ILE A 22 11.92 -3.15 8.54
C ILE A 22 10.81 -3.78 7.70
N ILE A 23 9.76 -4.24 8.36
CA ILE A 23 8.63 -4.94 7.72
C ILE A 23 7.40 -4.05 7.89
N PRO A 24 6.80 -3.54 6.79
CA PRO A 24 5.52 -2.85 6.87
C PRO A 24 4.45 -3.78 7.42
N SER A 25 3.70 -3.30 8.41
CA SER A 25 2.70 -4.10 9.10
C SER A 25 1.33 -3.42 9.08
N PHE A 26 0.31 -4.17 8.68
CA PHE A 26 -1.08 -3.74 8.70
C PHE A 26 -1.75 -4.22 9.98
N LEU A 27 -2.31 -3.29 10.76
CA LEU A 27 -3.10 -3.63 11.93
C LEU A 27 -4.57 -3.28 11.67
N PHE A 28 -5.39 -4.31 11.52
CA PHE A 28 -6.83 -4.19 11.29
C PHE A 28 -7.56 -4.13 12.64
N VAL A 29 -8.19 -3.00 12.91
CA VAL A 29 -8.81 -2.69 14.21
C VAL A 29 -10.25 -2.22 14.04
N ASP A 30 -11.00 -2.19 15.12
CA ASP A 30 -12.37 -1.66 15.19
C ASP A 30 -13.27 -2.27 14.09
N LYS A 31 -13.77 -1.45 13.18
CA LYS A 31 -14.63 -1.90 12.06
C LYS A 31 -13.92 -2.77 11.03
N ALA A 32 -12.60 -2.73 11.00
CA ALA A 32 -11.76 -3.55 10.12
C ALA A 32 -11.27 -4.85 10.78
N TYR A 33 -11.54 -5.05 12.08
CA TYR A 33 -11.17 -6.27 12.79
C TYR A 33 -11.69 -7.53 12.08
N GLY A 34 -10.84 -8.55 11.95
CA GLY A 34 -11.15 -9.79 11.23
C GLY A 34 -10.92 -9.72 9.72
N LYS A 35 -10.33 -8.63 9.21
CA LYS A 35 -10.08 -8.44 7.78
C LYS A 35 -8.64 -8.73 7.33
N ALA A 36 -7.72 -9.03 8.24
CA ALA A 36 -6.30 -9.22 7.91
C ALA A 36 -6.09 -10.35 6.89
N GLU A 37 -6.73 -11.50 7.07
CA GLU A 37 -6.59 -12.62 6.11
C GLU A 37 -7.19 -12.29 4.74
N GLU A 38 -8.36 -11.65 4.70
CA GLU A 38 -8.98 -11.21 3.46
C GLU A 38 -8.07 -10.23 2.71
N ALA A 39 -7.46 -9.29 3.44
CA ALA A 39 -6.55 -8.31 2.88
C ALA A 39 -5.28 -8.95 2.32
N MET A 40 -4.63 -9.86 3.06
CA MET A 40 -3.48 -10.61 2.55
C MET A 40 -3.79 -11.35 1.26
N LYS A 41 -4.91 -12.11 1.23
CA LYS A 41 -5.35 -12.85 0.03
C LYS A 41 -5.64 -11.91 -1.14
N PHE A 42 -6.27 -10.78 -0.87
CA PHE A 42 -6.53 -9.77 -1.89
C PHE A 42 -5.21 -9.23 -2.47
N TYR A 43 -4.28 -8.76 -1.64
CA TYR A 43 -3.02 -8.19 -2.13
C TYR A 43 -2.19 -9.21 -2.92
N VAL A 44 -2.07 -10.45 -2.46
CA VAL A 44 -1.35 -11.48 -3.25
C VAL A 44 -2.05 -11.84 -4.55
N SER A 45 -3.34 -11.56 -4.70
CA SER A 45 -4.06 -11.71 -5.96
C SER A 45 -3.84 -10.54 -6.94
N VAL A 46 -3.42 -9.39 -6.43
CA VAL A 46 -3.21 -8.16 -7.20
C VAL A 46 -1.76 -8.03 -7.66
N PHE A 47 -0.80 -8.30 -6.77
CA PHE A 47 0.62 -8.10 -7.05
C PHE A 47 1.26 -9.35 -7.64
N LYS A 48 2.25 -9.15 -8.51
CA LYS A 48 3.10 -10.23 -9.04
C LYS A 48 4.08 -10.71 -7.95
N ASN A 49 4.70 -11.87 -8.14
CA ASN A 49 5.68 -12.43 -7.20
C ASN A 49 5.23 -12.31 -5.74
N ALA A 50 3.96 -12.63 -5.50
CA ALA A 50 3.30 -12.44 -4.21
C ALA A 50 2.78 -13.79 -3.69
N LYS A 51 2.91 -14.01 -2.39
CA LYS A 51 2.35 -15.18 -1.71
C LYS A 51 2.11 -14.92 -0.23
N VAL A 52 1.16 -15.64 0.34
CA VAL A 52 1.02 -15.72 1.79
C VAL A 52 2.05 -16.72 2.30
N GLU A 53 2.89 -16.29 3.26
CA GLU A 53 3.93 -17.14 3.84
C GLU A 53 3.39 -17.90 5.06
N SER A 54 2.73 -17.20 5.98
CA SER A 54 2.13 -17.81 7.16
C SER A 54 0.87 -17.07 7.65
N ILE A 55 0.00 -17.77 8.35
CA ILE A 55 -1.15 -17.21 9.05
C ILE A 55 -1.31 -17.94 10.37
N TYR A 56 -1.20 -17.21 11.48
CA TYR A 56 -1.49 -17.70 12.82
C TYR A 56 -2.77 -17.01 13.32
N LYS A 57 -3.73 -17.82 13.72
CA LYS A 57 -5.03 -17.35 14.22
C LYS A 57 -5.02 -17.21 15.73
N TYR A 58 -5.94 -16.40 16.25
CA TYR A 58 -6.22 -16.42 17.69
C TYR A 58 -6.83 -17.75 18.09
N PRO A 59 -6.39 -18.35 19.22
CA PRO A 59 -6.90 -19.65 19.68
C PRO A 59 -8.41 -19.66 19.94
N ASP A 60 -8.96 -18.53 20.36
CA ASP A 60 -10.36 -18.29 20.70
C ASP A 60 -11.18 -17.66 19.56
N ASN A 61 -10.54 -17.30 18.47
CA ASN A 61 -11.20 -16.68 17.32
C ASN A 61 -10.52 -17.01 15.98
N GLU A 62 -10.94 -18.10 15.35
CA GLU A 62 -10.41 -18.55 14.05
C GLU A 62 -10.63 -17.56 12.89
N LYS A 63 -11.47 -16.55 13.05
CA LYS A 63 -11.69 -15.51 12.02
C LYS A 63 -10.67 -14.40 12.09
N ALA A 64 -9.99 -14.23 13.20
CA ALA A 64 -9.02 -13.17 13.40
C ALA A 64 -7.57 -13.69 13.32
N VAL A 65 -6.72 -12.91 12.67
CA VAL A 65 -5.29 -13.19 12.49
C VAL A 65 -4.53 -12.58 13.65
N MET A 66 -3.89 -13.41 14.46
CA MET A 66 -2.97 -12.96 15.52
C MET A 66 -1.68 -12.41 14.88
N TYR A 67 -1.16 -13.11 13.88
CA TYR A 67 -0.02 -12.69 13.06
C TYR A 67 -0.08 -13.41 11.71
N GLY A 68 0.22 -12.71 10.65
CA GLY A 68 0.42 -13.29 9.33
C GLY A 68 1.46 -12.50 8.56
N ASP A 69 2.24 -13.18 7.74
CA ASP A 69 3.20 -12.59 6.83
C ASP A 69 2.96 -13.04 5.39
N PHE A 70 3.28 -12.14 4.48
CA PHE A 70 3.08 -12.32 3.05
C PHE A 70 4.09 -11.48 2.27
N THR A 71 4.34 -11.84 1.03
CA THR A 71 5.22 -11.10 0.15
C THR A 71 4.44 -10.43 -0.97
N LEU A 72 4.83 -9.20 -1.33
CA LEU A 72 4.40 -8.48 -2.52
C LEU A 72 5.65 -7.98 -3.23
N GLU A 73 5.82 -8.32 -4.52
CA GLU A 73 7.03 -8.00 -5.29
C GLU A 73 8.31 -8.32 -4.50
N GLU A 74 8.34 -9.54 -3.94
CA GLU A 74 9.44 -10.06 -3.12
C GLU A 74 9.73 -9.31 -1.80
N LYS A 75 8.93 -8.31 -1.45
CA LYS A 75 9.04 -7.59 -0.17
C LYS A 75 8.11 -8.21 0.86
N LEU A 76 8.64 -8.41 2.06
CA LEU A 76 7.87 -8.95 3.17
C LEU A 76 6.99 -7.86 3.80
N PHE A 77 5.75 -8.24 4.08
CA PHE A 77 4.75 -7.50 4.81
C PHE A 77 4.18 -8.37 5.92
N ALA A 78 3.65 -7.75 6.95
CA ALA A 78 2.88 -8.42 7.99
C ALA A 78 1.45 -7.87 8.07
N ALA A 79 0.50 -8.69 8.54
CA ALA A 79 -0.85 -8.25 8.82
C ALA A 79 -1.39 -8.94 10.08
N MET A 80 -2.13 -8.19 10.88
CA MET A 80 -2.71 -8.63 12.14
C MET A 80 -4.09 -8.02 12.33
N ASP A 81 -4.93 -8.70 13.10
CA ASP A 81 -6.16 -8.16 13.63
C ASP A 81 -5.95 -7.79 15.12
N GLY A 82 -6.21 -6.54 15.47
CA GLY A 82 -6.12 -6.05 16.85
C GLY A 82 -7.50 -6.05 17.52
N ALA A 83 -7.67 -6.85 18.57
CA ALA A 83 -8.90 -6.86 19.36
C ALA A 83 -8.97 -5.64 20.29
N GLY A 84 -10.19 -5.20 20.62
CA GLY A 84 -10.44 -4.04 21.49
C GLY A 84 -10.59 -2.72 20.75
N GLU A 85 -10.77 -1.64 21.50
CA GLU A 85 -10.87 -0.30 20.92
C GLU A 85 -9.47 0.31 20.80
N HIS A 86 -9.11 0.70 19.58
CA HIS A 86 -7.78 1.24 19.28
C HIS A 86 -7.79 2.75 18.98
N GLY A 87 -8.93 3.32 18.62
CA GLY A 87 -9.06 4.76 18.36
C GLY A 87 -8.32 5.28 17.13
N PHE A 88 -7.75 4.41 16.30
CA PHE A 88 -7.10 4.77 15.04
C PHE A 88 -7.64 3.91 13.87
N LYS A 89 -7.32 4.32 12.67
CA LYS A 89 -7.70 3.65 11.41
C LYS A 89 -6.65 3.94 10.35
N PHE A 90 -6.64 3.18 9.28
CA PHE A 90 -5.84 3.51 8.09
C PHE A 90 -6.22 4.90 7.57
N ASN A 91 -5.22 5.70 7.21
CA ASN A 91 -5.36 7.03 6.66
C ASN A 91 -4.20 7.32 5.69
N GLU A 92 -4.18 8.53 5.14
CA GLU A 92 -3.22 8.96 4.13
C GLU A 92 -1.84 9.37 4.71
N ALA A 93 -1.64 9.31 6.03
CA ALA A 93 -0.34 9.60 6.65
C ALA A 93 0.74 8.58 6.24
N ILE A 94 0.31 7.36 5.91
CA ILE A 94 1.17 6.32 5.34
C ILE A 94 0.50 5.79 4.07
N SER A 95 1.29 5.65 3.01
CA SER A 95 0.86 5.06 1.75
C SER A 95 1.96 4.18 1.17
N PHE A 96 1.56 3.25 0.32
CA PHE A 96 2.49 2.43 -0.46
C PHE A 96 2.53 2.95 -1.89
N VAL A 97 3.74 3.12 -2.41
CA VAL A 97 3.97 3.56 -3.79
C VAL A 97 4.16 2.34 -4.67
N VAL A 98 3.38 2.25 -5.74
CA VAL A 98 3.53 1.26 -6.80
C VAL A 98 4.11 1.97 -8.02
N ASN A 99 5.37 1.70 -8.34
CA ASN A 99 6.02 2.22 -9.53
C ASN A 99 5.61 1.36 -10.73
N CYS A 100 5.05 2.01 -11.76
CA CYS A 100 4.55 1.35 -12.96
C CYS A 100 5.40 1.75 -14.18
N ASP A 101 5.79 0.78 -15.00
CA ASP A 101 6.66 1.02 -16.15
C ASP A 101 5.89 1.53 -17.38
N ASN A 102 4.58 1.31 -17.42
CA ASN A 102 3.74 1.68 -18.56
C ASN A 102 2.28 1.96 -18.13
N GLN A 103 1.47 2.46 -19.06
CA GLN A 103 0.06 2.79 -18.80
C GLN A 103 -0.78 1.55 -18.46
N GLU A 104 -0.47 0.39 -19.04
CA GLU A 104 -1.22 -0.84 -18.78
C GLU A 104 -1.07 -1.29 -17.33
N GLU A 105 0.12 -1.14 -16.74
CA GLU A 105 0.34 -1.41 -15.31
C GLU A 105 -0.39 -0.41 -14.41
N ILE A 106 -0.35 0.89 -14.76
CA ILE A 106 -1.13 1.91 -14.06
C ILE A 106 -2.60 1.54 -14.05
N ASP A 107 -3.16 1.23 -15.22
CA ASP A 107 -4.57 0.87 -15.37
C ASP A 107 -4.93 -0.40 -14.59
N TYR A 108 -4.05 -1.39 -14.62
CA TYR A 108 -4.23 -2.63 -13.89
C TYR A 108 -4.31 -2.40 -12.38
N TYR A 109 -3.27 -1.81 -11.78
CA TYR A 109 -3.23 -1.60 -10.33
C TYR A 109 -4.32 -0.62 -9.87
N TRP A 110 -4.56 0.44 -10.63
CA TRP A 110 -5.63 1.38 -10.35
C TRP A 110 -6.99 0.70 -10.28
N ASN A 111 -7.35 -0.05 -11.30
CA ASN A 111 -8.64 -0.73 -11.38
C ASN A 111 -8.79 -1.83 -10.32
N LYS A 112 -7.73 -2.59 -10.06
CA LYS A 112 -7.75 -3.65 -9.03
C LYS A 112 -7.89 -3.09 -7.63
N LEU A 113 -7.12 -2.07 -7.28
CA LEU A 113 -7.10 -1.52 -5.92
C LEU A 113 -8.33 -0.62 -5.63
N THR A 114 -8.94 0.00 -6.64
CA THR A 114 -10.18 0.76 -6.46
C THR A 114 -11.44 -0.09 -6.52
N SER A 115 -11.35 -1.38 -6.88
CA SER A 115 -12.51 -2.27 -6.94
C SER A 115 -13.15 -2.51 -5.56
N ASP A 116 -14.39 -3.00 -5.56
CA ASP A 116 -15.10 -3.53 -4.38
C ASP A 116 -15.21 -2.55 -3.19
N GLY A 117 -15.30 -1.25 -3.46
CA GLY A 117 -15.46 -0.21 -2.42
C GLY A 117 -14.20 0.61 -2.15
N GLY A 118 -13.18 0.46 -2.96
CA GLY A 118 -12.06 1.39 -3.01
C GLY A 118 -12.49 2.79 -3.50
N ALA A 119 -11.62 3.77 -3.39
CA ALA A 119 -11.91 5.15 -3.77
C ALA A 119 -10.70 5.80 -4.46
N GLU A 120 -10.98 6.46 -5.57
CA GLU A 120 -10.00 7.26 -6.30
C GLU A 120 -9.74 8.59 -5.58
N SER A 121 -8.50 9.06 -5.64
CA SER A 121 -8.10 10.41 -5.24
C SER A 121 -7.29 11.09 -6.35
N MET A 122 -6.68 12.24 -6.06
CA MET A 122 -5.89 13.00 -7.03
C MET A 122 -4.45 12.52 -7.09
N CYS A 123 -3.75 12.86 -8.19
CA CYS A 123 -2.30 12.69 -8.33
C CYS A 123 -1.80 11.24 -8.21
N GLY A 124 -2.56 10.27 -8.70
CA GLY A 124 -2.21 8.86 -8.60
C GLY A 124 -2.54 8.22 -7.25
N TRP A 125 -3.12 8.95 -6.31
CA TRP A 125 -3.55 8.40 -5.03
C TRP A 125 -4.89 7.69 -5.13
N LEU A 126 -5.03 6.62 -4.36
CA LEU A 126 -6.28 5.90 -4.17
C LEU A 126 -6.32 5.27 -2.77
N ARG A 127 -7.49 4.83 -2.36
CA ARG A 127 -7.67 3.94 -1.20
C ARG A 127 -8.32 2.65 -1.67
N ASP A 128 -7.84 1.53 -1.17
CA ASP A 128 -8.48 0.25 -1.43
C ASP A 128 -9.73 0.02 -0.55
N LYS A 129 -10.38 -1.12 -0.74
CA LYS A 129 -11.58 -1.51 0.03
C LYS A 129 -11.32 -1.67 1.54
N PHE A 130 -10.08 -1.85 1.95
CA PHE A 130 -9.68 -1.89 3.36
C PHE A 130 -9.27 -0.53 3.90
N ARG A 131 -9.32 0.52 3.06
CA ARG A 131 -8.95 1.92 3.34
C ARG A 131 -7.44 2.15 3.47
N VAL A 132 -6.63 1.22 3.02
CA VAL A 132 -5.19 1.44 2.88
C VAL A 132 -4.94 2.37 1.69
N SER A 133 -4.04 3.33 1.88
CA SER A 133 -3.70 4.34 0.88
C SER A 133 -2.55 3.86 -0.01
N TRP A 134 -2.73 4.04 -1.32
CA TRP A 134 -1.77 3.67 -2.36
C TRP A 134 -1.52 4.85 -3.28
N GLN A 135 -0.31 4.89 -3.86
CA GLN A 135 0.07 5.81 -4.92
C GLN A 135 0.49 4.99 -6.15
N ILE A 136 -0.21 5.15 -7.26
CA ILE A 136 0.12 4.47 -8.53
C ILE A 136 0.86 5.47 -9.40
N VAL A 137 2.17 5.30 -9.51
CA VAL A 137 3.09 6.31 -10.03
C VAL A 137 3.89 5.74 -11.20
N PRO A 138 3.93 6.40 -12.38
CA PRO A 138 4.80 5.98 -13.46
C PRO A 138 6.27 6.19 -13.12
N SER A 139 7.09 5.16 -13.39
CA SER A 139 8.54 5.17 -13.14
C SER A 139 9.29 6.26 -13.92
N ILE A 140 8.68 6.83 -14.95
CA ILE A 140 9.25 7.94 -15.75
C ILE A 140 9.22 9.31 -15.03
N ILE A 141 8.40 9.50 -13.98
CA ILE A 141 8.24 10.81 -13.31
C ILE A 141 9.57 11.44 -12.88
N PRO A 142 10.51 10.73 -12.22
CA PRO A 142 11.78 11.34 -11.85
C PRO A 142 12.57 11.91 -13.03
N ALA A 143 12.52 11.23 -14.18
CA ALA A 143 13.17 11.71 -15.40
C ALA A 143 12.48 12.96 -15.97
N LEU A 144 11.14 13.00 -15.97
CA LEU A 144 10.39 14.18 -16.41
C LEU A 144 10.56 15.40 -15.49
N LEU A 145 10.87 15.18 -14.21
CA LEU A 145 11.11 16.26 -13.24
C LEU A 145 12.57 16.69 -13.16
N SER A 146 13.49 16.07 -13.88
CA SER A 146 14.92 16.44 -13.87
C SER A 146 15.23 17.74 -14.62
N ASP A 147 14.36 18.16 -15.55
CA ASP A 147 14.44 19.41 -16.29
C ASP A 147 13.63 20.48 -15.53
N GLU A 148 14.30 21.43 -14.90
CA GLU A 148 13.66 22.45 -14.05
C GLU A 148 12.65 23.32 -14.81
N GLU A 149 12.89 23.61 -16.11
CA GLU A 149 11.98 24.45 -16.91
C GLU A 149 10.66 23.73 -17.21
N LYS A 150 10.71 22.41 -17.37
CA LYS A 150 9.55 21.56 -17.72
C LYS A 150 8.88 20.95 -16.51
N ALA A 151 9.61 20.71 -15.42
CA ALA A 151 9.12 20.09 -14.20
C ALA A 151 7.83 20.74 -13.67
N GLN A 152 7.76 22.07 -13.72
CA GLN A 152 6.58 22.79 -13.26
C GLN A 152 5.33 22.45 -14.09
N LYS A 153 5.45 22.33 -15.41
CA LYS A 153 4.33 21.98 -16.29
C LYS A 153 3.90 20.53 -16.06
N VAL A 154 4.87 19.62 -15.92
CA VAL A 154 4.59 18.20 -15.61
C VAL A 154 3.85 18.10 -14.28
N MET A 155 4.33 18.80 -13.23
CA MET A 155 3.64 18.79 -11.93
C MET A 155 2.24 19.39 -12.00
N GLN A 156 2.04 20.45 -12.76
CA GLN A 156 0.70 21.02 -12.99
C GLN A 156 -0.23 20.01 -13.67
N ALA A 157 0.26 19.23 -14.63
CA ALA A 157 -0.51 18.17 -15.26
C ALA A 157 -0.86 17.06 -14.26
N VAL A 158 0.11 16.59 -13.45
CA VAL A 158 -0.13 15.60 -12.38
C VAL A 158 -1.25 16.05 -11.44
N LEU A 159 -1.21 17.32 -11.00
CA LEU A 159 -2.19 17.88 -10.06
C LEU A 159 -3.64 17.90 -10.60
N GLN A 160 -3.83 17.82 -11.91
CA GLN A 160 -5.16 17.78 -12.53
C GLN A 160 -5.68 16.34 -12.76
N MET A 161 -4.84 15.33 -12.56
CA MET A 161 -5.19 13.94 -12.81
C MET A 161 -5.60 13.23 -11.53
N LYS A 162 -6.56 12.33 -11.62
CA LYS A 162 -6.77 11.27 -10.62
C LYS A 162 -5.82 10.12 -10.92
N LYS A 163 -6.17 9.27 -11.87
CA LYS A 163 -5.28 8.27 -12.43
C LYS A 163 -4.29 8.94 -13.38
N ILE A 164 -3.02 8.67 -13.21
CA ILE A 164 -1.97 9.26 -14.04
C ILE A 164 -2.06 8.71 -15.47
N ASN A 165 -1.96 9.62 -16.44
CA ASN A 165 -1.87 9.30 -17.86
C ASN A 165 -0.49 9.70 -18.39
N ILE A 166 0.32 8.69 -18.77
CA ILE A 166 1.70 8.90 -19.21
C ILE A 166 1.75 9.77 -20.46
N ALA A 167 0.88 9.54 -21.45
CA ALA A 167 0.88 10.31 -22.67
C ALA A 167 0.54 11.80 -22.45
N GLU A 168 -0.27 12.12 -21.44
CA GLU A 168 -0.54 13.51 -21.05
C GLU A 168 0.64 14.15 -20.32
N LEU A 169 1.38 13.40 -19.52
CA LEU A 169 2.62 13.87 -18.89
C LEU A 169 3.70 14.16 -19.94
N GLU A 170 3.88 13.28 -20.91
CA GLU A 170 4.82 13.47 -22.02
C GLU A 170 4.50 14.69 -22.90
N LYS A 171 3.21 14.99 -23.09
CA LYS A 171 2.79 16.22 -23.80
C LYS A 171 3.05 17.50 -22.99
N ALA A 172 3.03 17.40 -21.67
CA ALA A 172 3.32 18.55 -20.80
C ALA A 172 4.82 18.83 -20.66
N TYR A 173 5.65 17.80 -20.95
CA TYR A 173 7.11 17.87 -20.97
C TYR A 173 7.63 18.48 -22.27
#